data_f1f8ed56647b68c05c6153e7b46fdda5
#
_entry.id   f1f8ed56647b68c05c6153e7b46fdda5
#
_cell.length_a   1.000
_cell.length_b   1.000
_cell.length_c   1.000
_cell.angle_alpha   90.00
_cell.angle_beta   90.00
_cell.angle_gamma   90.00
#
_symmetry.space_group_name_H-M   'P 1'
#
loop_
_entity.id
_entity.type
_entity.pdbx_description
1 polymer ?
#
loop_
_entity_poly.entity_id
_entity_poly.type
_entity_poly.pdbx_seq_one_letter_code
_entity_poly.pdbx_strand_id
1 'polypeptide(L)'
;MELYISLLNCIACLGVILLHANSIFWSHPTGLLWTSSNFIETFFYWPVPIFFMISGATLMNYRERYSTIVFLKKRIRKTVIPFLFWSVMAGVFMAYVTETPMDLNSLHIVDNIFNTRYFSIYWFFIPLFAIYLSLPLISRIAEYPALFSYTIVLGIIFVFTMPFICSLLHINMNAALIPPVASGYIVYVMLGYVLNRTNVSKTTRSIIYLMGFTGWFMHFVGTTVLSEGLQEINGTFKGYTNLPCLLHSIAVFVFFKYLDLKKILGPFYSGLKKFIFKCASCTFGIYLLHFFFIVWIPYRYQVDCRSLLWRIGGANLIFINCLVITYFAKKIPIIKQLLP
;
A
#
# COMPACT_ATOMS: atom_id res chain seq x y z
N MET A 1 3.33 19.14 1.44
CA MET A 1 3.61 17.76 1.93
C MET A 1 5.05 17.76 2.40
N GLU A 2 5.34 17.15 3.53
CA GLU A 2 6.70 17.08 4.08
C GLU A 2 7.59 16.20 3.17
N LEU A 3 8.91 16.47 3.18
CA LEU A 3 9.83 15.77 2.28
C LEU A 3 9.88 14.27 2.55
N TYR A 4 9.90 13.85 3.83
CA TYR A 4 9.94 12.44 4.18
C TYR A 4 8.66 11.69 3.76
N ILE A 5 7.47 12.34 3.85
CA ILE A 5 6.21 11.76 3.36
C ILE A 5 6.26 11.57 1.83
N SER A 6 6.83 12.56 1.12
CA SER A 6 6.98 12.49 -0.33
C SER A 6 7.92 11.35 -0.73
N LEU A 7 9.06 11.23 -0.05
CA LEU A 7 10.01 10.14 -0.29
C LEU A 7 9.40 8.77 0.02
N LEU A 8 8.78 8.65 1.20
CA LEU A 8 8.14 7.43 1.64
C LEU A 8 7.04 6.98 0.66
N ASN A 9 6.26 7.92 0.13
CA ASN A 9 5.24 7.66 -0.89
C ASN A 9 5.87 7.12 -2.20
N CYS A 10 7.00 7.70 -2.65
CA CYS A 10 7.71 7.21 -3.85
C CYS A 10 8.25 5.78 -3.64
N ILE A 11 8.92 5.53 -2.51
CA ILE A 11 9.49 4.21 -2.22
C ILE A 11 8.38 3.16 -1.98
N ALA A 12 7.28 3.53 -1.32
CA ALA A 12 6.12 2.64 -1.19
C ALA A 12 5.52 2.28 -2.56
N CYS A 13 5.42 3.24 -3.46
CA CYS A 13 4.93 3.00 -4.82
C CYS A 13 5.85 2.02 -5.59
N LEU A 14 7.16 2.18 -5.49
CA LEU A 14 8.13 1.23 -6.05
C LEU A 14 8.00 -0.15 -5.39
N GLY A 15 7.84 -0.20 -4.06
CA GLY A 15 7.65 -1.45 -3.31
C GLY A 15 6.44 -2.25 -3.78
N VAL A 16 5.32 -1.58 -4.09
CA VAL A 16 4.14 -2.25 -4.69
C VAL A 16 4.45 -2.86 -6.05
N ILE A 17 5.21 -2.15 -6.90
CA ILE A 17 5.58 -2.68 -8.21
C ILE A 17 6.51 -3.89 -8.07
N LEU A 18 7.44 -3.86 -7.11
CA LEU A 18 8.31 -4.99 -6.79
C LEU A 18 7.49 -6.22 -6.34
N LEU A 19 6.48 -6.04 -5.48
CA LEU A 19 5.57 -7.12 -5.08
C LEU A 19 4.85 -7.74 -6.28
N HIS A 20 4.33 -6.91 -7.18
CA HIS A 20 3.58 -7.40 -8.34
C HIS A 20 4.48 -8.03 -9.40
N ALA A 21 5.69 -7.51 -9.62
CA ALA A 21 6.69 -8.15 -10.48
C ALA A 21 7.20 -9.47 -9.89
N ASN A 22 7.11 -9.65 -8.57
CA ASN A 22 7.47 -10.87 -7.85
C ASN A 22 6.29 -11.88 -7.74
N SER A 23 5.33 -11.84 -8.65
CA SER A 23 4.12 -12.69 -8.63
C SER A 23 4.39 -14.18 -8.58
N ILE A 24 5.59 -14.63 -8.97
CA ILE A 24 6.06 -16.03 -8.86
C ILE A 24 6.00 -16.55 -7.41
N PHE A 25 6.07 -15.66 -6.40
CA PHE A 25 5.87 -16.01 -5.01
C PHE A 25 4.60 -16.84 -4.79
N TRP A 26 3.49 -16.43 -5.42
CA TRP A 26 2.17 -17.06 -5.25
C TRP A 26 2.05 -18.46 -5.87
N SER A 27 2.97 -18.85 -6.75
CA SER A 27 3.05 -20.22 -7.26
C SER A 27 3.81 -21.16 -6.33
N HIS A 28 4.24 -20.69 -5.16
CA HIS A 28 5.02 -21.41 -4.15
C HIS A 28 6.18 -22.21 -4.77
N PRO A 29 7.14 -21.54 -5.42
CA PRO A 29 8.27 -22.21 -6.05
C PRO A 29 9.19 -22.81 -4.98
N THR A 30 10.09 -23.69 -5.37
CA THR A 30 11.03 -24.38 -4.45
C THR A 30 12.44 -23.79 -4.49
N GLY A 31 13.26 -24.14 -3.49
CA GLY A 31 14.69 -23.81 -3.45
C GLY A 31 14.98 -22.31 -3.38
N LEU A 32 16.06 -21.87 -4.05
CA LEU A 32 16.49 -20.47 -4.05
C LEU A 32 15.45 -19.52 -4.63
N LEU A 33 14.61 -20.00 -5.56
CA LEU A 33 13.53 -19.18 -6.10
C LEU A 33 12.47 -18.87 -5.05
N TRP A 34 12.11 -19.86 -4.21
CA TRP A 34 11.23 -19.67 -3.06
C TRP A 34 11.83 -18.67 -2.07
N THR A 35 13.05 -18.91 -1.60
CA THR A 35 13.70 -18.04 -0.61
C THR A 35 13.80 -16.60 -1.10
N SER A 36 14.21 -16.39 -2.35
CA SER A 36 14.32 -15.04 -2.93
C SER A 36 12.97 -14.37 -3.16
N SER A 37 11.94 -15.13 -3.56
CA SER A 37 10.59 -14.57 -3.77
C SER A 37 9.93 -14.24 -2.44
N ASN A 38 10.07 -15.10 -1.42
CA ASN A 38 9.56 -14.84 -0.08
C ASN A 38 10.28 -13.65 0.60
N PHE A 39 11.61 -13.51 0.37
CA PHE A 39 12.35 -12.35 0.86
C PHE A 39 11.80 -11.04 0.27
N ILE A 40 11.64 -10.95 -1.05
CA ILE A 40 11.10 -9.76 -1.71
C ILE A 40 9.68 -9.48 -1.22
N GLU A 41 8.83 -10.50 -1.15
CA GLU A 41 7.45 -10.39 -0.70
C GLU A 41 7.35 -9.82 0.72
N THR A 42 8.06 -10.43 1.67
CA THR A 42 7.98 -10.04 3.08
C THR A 42 8.68 -8.72 3.37
N PHE A 43 9.81 -8.45 2.69
CA PHE A 43 10.54 -7.18 2.86
C PHE A 43 9.77 -5.98 2.33
N PHE A 44 9.04 -6.11 1.22
CA PHE A 44 8.22 -5.05 0.64
C PHE A 44 6.73 -5.17 0.98
N TYR A 45 6.34 -5.82 2.08
CA TYR A 45 4.93 -5.98 2.44
C TYR A 45 4.32 -4.73 3.11
N TRP A 46 5.11 -3.80 3.61
CA TRP A 46 4.72 -2.57 4.29
C TRP A 46 4.12 -1.43 3.40
N PRO A 47 4.27 -1.37 2.06
CA PRO A 47 3.79 -0.25 1.25
C PRO A 47 2.30 0.05 1.37
N VAL A 48 1.44 -0.98 1.40
CA VAL A 48 -0.01 -0.81 1.53
C VAL A 48 -0.39 -0.15 2.87
N PRO A 49 0.05 -0.65 4.03
CA PRO A 49 -0.09 0.07 5.30
C PRO A 49 0.42 1.50 5.27
N ILE A 50 1.56 1.74 4.64
CA ILE A 50 2.15 3.08 4.54
C ILE A 50 1.23 4.05 3.78
N PHE A 51 0.56 3.64 2.71
CA PHE A 51 -0.39 4.52 2.03
C PHE A 51 -1.56 4.93 2.93
N PHE A 52 -2.04 4.04 3.80
CA PHE A 52 -3.04 4.39 4.80
C PHE A 52 -2.46 5.32 5.88
N MET A 53 -1.23 5.08 6.34
CA MET A 53 -0.54 5.97 7.30
C MET A 53 -0.29 7.36 6.70
N ILE A 54 0.13 7.46 5.44
CA ILE A 54 0.28 8.74 4.71
C ILE A 54 -1.08 9.44 4.59
N SER A 55 -2.16 8.69 4.34
CA SER A 55 -3.51 9.25 4.32
C SER A 55 -3.87 9.87 5.67
N GLY A 56 -3.55 9.21 6.78
CA GLY A 56 -3.70 9.74 8.13
C GLY A 56 -2.89 11.02 8.36
N ALA A 57 -1.59 10.96 8.06
CA ALA A 57 -0.67 12.09 8.23
C ALA A 57 -1.08 13.35 7.44
N THR A 58 -1.74 13.17 6.28
CA THR A 58 -2.02 14.28 5.35
C THR A 58 -3.48 14.73 5.32
N LEU A 59 -4.42 13.86 5.65
CA LEU A 59 -5.85 14.13 5.48
C LEU A 59 -6.62 14.33 6.78
N MET A 60 -6.15 13.85 7.94
CA MET A 60 -6.88 13.98 9.20
C MET A 60 -7.18 15.43 9.58
N ASN A 61 -6.31 16.38 9.24
CA ASN A 61 -6.48 17.81 9.49
C ASN A 61 -7.21 18.55 8.35
N TYR A 62 -8.02 17.87 7.53
CA TYR A 62 -8.68 18.53 6.40
C TYR A 62 -9.60 19.67 6.84
N ARG A 63 -10.20 19.60 8.05
CA ARG A 63 -11.12 20.59 8.60
C ARG A 63 -10.47 21.96 8.81
N GLU A 64 -9.16 22.03 9.01
CA GLU A 64 -8.42 23.28 9.09
C GLU A 64 -8.42 24.04 7.74
N ARG A 65 -8.74 23.35 6.63
CA ARG A 65 -8.60 23.89 5.28
C ARG A 65 -9.93 24.01 4.52
N TYR A 66 -10.91 23.14 4.80
CA TYR A 66 -12.17 23.09 4.08
C TYR A 66 -13.22 22.21 4.78
N SER A 67 -14.50 22.41 4.40
CA SER A 67 -15.62 21.62 4.95
C SER A 67 -15.58 20.16 4.50
N THR A 68 -16.34 19.30 5.22
CA THR A 68 -16.47 17.85 4.90
C THR A 68 -17.02 17.62 3.50
N ILE A 69 -17.99 18.42 3.05
CA ILE A 69 -18.55 18.29 1.69
C ILE A 69 -17.47 18.56 0.64
N VAL A 70 -16.66 19.59 0.84
CA VAL A 70 -15.53 19.92 -0.06
C VAL A 70 -14.48 18.82 -0.03
N PHE A 71 -14.21 18.23 1.15
CA PHE A 71 -13.32 17.08 1.28
C PHE A 71 -13.80 15.90 0.44
N LEU A 72 -15.05 15.47 0.62
CA LEU A 72 -15.61 14.33 -0.11
C LEU A 72 -15.65 14.56 -1.62
N LYS A 73 -16.08 15.76 -2.07
CA LYS A 73 -16.04 16.13 -3.50
C LYS A 73 -14.63 16.03 -4.08
N LYS A 74 -13.59 16.46 -3.32
CA LYS A 74 -12.19 16.31 -3.74
C LYS A 74 -11.76 14.85 -3.83
N ARG A 75 -12.21 13.97 -2.91
CA ARG A 75 -11.89 12.53 -2.95
C ARG A 75 -12.56 11.85 -4.14
N ILE A 76 -13.85 12.12 -4.36
CA ILE A 76 -14.55 11.61 -5.54
C ILE A 76 -13.78 11.99 -6.83
N ARG A 77 -13.52 13.28 -7.01
CA ARG A 77 -12.87 13.77 -8.24
C ARG A 77 -11.46 13.22 -8.43
N LYS A 78 -10.68 13.12 -7.34
CA LYS A 78 -9.25 12.76 -7.44
C LYS A 78 -8.96 11.27 -7.31
N THR A 79 -9.93 10.46 -6.88
CA THR A 79 -9.69 9.05 -6.61
C THR A 79 -10.77 8.15 -7.20
N VAL A 80 -12.07 8.44 -6.94
CA VAL A 80 -13.15 7.57 -7.43
C VAL A 80 -13.28 7.65 -8.95
N ILE A 81 -13.33 8.86 -9.53
CA ILE A 81 -13.45 9.01 -11.00
C ILE A 81 -12.26 8.36 -11.73
N PRO A 82 -10.99 8.61 -11.36
CA PRO A 82 -9.87 7.89 -11.95
C PRO A 82 -9.98 6.37 -11.78
N PHE A 83 -10.36 5.88 -10.60
CA PHE A 83 -10.54 4.44 -10.36
C PHE A 83 -11.57 3.84 -11.33
N LEU A 84 -12.75 4.44 -11.46
CA LEU A 84 -13.80 3.95 -12.36
C LEU A 84 -13.31 3.92 -13.82
N PHE A 85 -12.70 5.00 -14.29
CA PHE A 85 -12.17 5.07 -15.65
C PHE A 85 -11.11 3.99 -15.91
N TRP A 86 -10.10 3.88 -15.05
CA TRP A 86 -9.02 2.92 -15.23
C TRP A 86 -9.46 1.47 -15.00
N SER A 87 -10.50 1.23 -14.20
CA SER A 87 -11.12 -0.11 -14.09
C SER A 87 -11.77 -0.56 -15.40
N VAL A 88 -12.48 0.34 -16.10
CA VAL A 88 -13.02 0.02 -17.43
C VAL A 88 -11.90 -0.21 -18.44
N MET A 89 -10.87 0.65 -18.42
CA MET A 89 -9.69 0.48 -19.28
C MET A 89 -8.94 -0.83 -19.01
N ALA A 90 -8.90 -1.27 -17.74
CA ALA A 90 -8.35 -2.58 -17.37
C ALA A 90 -9.18 -3.73 -17.96
N GLY A 91 -10.51 -3.63 -17.95
CA GLY A 91 -11.38 -4.62 -18.59
C GLY A 91 -11.14 -4.74 -20.09
N VAL A 92 -11.08 -3.62 -20.79
CA VAL A 92 -10.76 -3.59 -22.25
C VAL A 92 -9.36 -4.16 -22.50
N PHE A 93 -8.39 -3.80 -21.68
CA PHE A 93 -7.02 -4.29 -21.81
C PHE A 93 -6.93 -5.81 -21.57
N MET A 94 -7.61 -6.32 -20.53
CA MET A 94 -7.61 -7.76 -20.25
C MET A 94 -8.30 -8.55 -21.37
N ALA A 95 -9.41 -8.04 -21.91
CA ALA A 95 -10.06 -8.63 -23.09
C ALA A 95 -9.11 -8.76 -24.29
N TYR A 96 -8.26 -7.74 -24.51
CA TYR A 96 -7.24 -7.78 -25.55
C TYR A 96 -6.15 -8.83 -25.27
N VAL A 97 -5.63 -8.88 -24.03
CA VAL A 97 -4.53 -9.79 -23.68
C VAL A 97 -4.98 -11.25 -23.61
N THR A 98 -6.21 -11.50 -23.13
CA THR A 98 -6.74 -12.87 -23.00
C THR A 98 -7.48 -13.35 -24.24
N GLU A 99 -7.60 -12.50 -25.27
CA GLU A 99 -8.37 -12.77 -26.50
C GLU A 99 -9.82 -13.17 -26.24
N THR A 100 -10.38 -12.75 -25.09
CA THR A 100 -11.77 -13.01 -24.69
C THR A 100 -12.55 -11.70 -24.70
N PRO A 101 -13.69 -11.63 -25.43
CA PRO A 101 -14.49 -10.41 -25.48
C PRO A 101 -14.89 -9.93 -24.08
N MET A 102 -14.80 -8.62 -23.83
CA MET A 102 -15.32 -8.02 -22.61
C MET A 102 -16.86 -8.16 -22.59
N ASP A 103 -17.39 -8.68 -21.48
CA ASP A 103 -18.84 -8.67 -21.28
C ASP A 103 -19.33 -7.23 -21.14
N LEU A 104 -20.23 -6.82 -22.07
CA LEU A 104 -20.80 -5.46 -22.11
C LEU A 104 -22.09 -5.32 -21.32
N ASN A 105 -22.53 -6.35 -20.60
CA ASN A 105 -23.66 -6.22 -19.67
C ASN A 105 -23.33 -5.22 -18.58
N SER A 106 -24.12 -4.17 -18.44
CA SER A 106 -23.86 -3.07 -17.51
C SER A 106 -23.79 -3.52 -16.05
N LEU A 107 -24.59 -4.49 -15.64
CA LEU A 107 -24.55 -5.03 -14.28
C LEU A 107 -23.27 -5.83 -14.02
N HIS A 108 -22.81 -6.60 -14.99
CA HIS A 108 -21.56 -7.35 -14.89
C HIS A 108 -20.34 -6.40 -14.87
N ILE A 109 -20.38 -5.31 -15.65
CA ILE A 109 -19.32 -4.27 -15.59
C ILE A 109 -19.27 -3.67 -14.19
N VAL A 110 -20.42 -3.28 -13.62
CA VAL A 110 -20.50 -2.71 -12.27
C VAL A 110 -19.99 -3.71 -11.24
N ASP A 111 -20.42 -4.96 -11.30
CA ASP A 111 -19.97 -6.04 -10.38
C ASP A 111 -18.45 -6.25 -10.48
N ASN A 112 -17.88 -6.31 -11.69
CA ASN A 112 -16.45 -6.47 -11.90
C ASN A 112 -15.63 -5.28 -11.38
N ILE A 113 -16.15 -4.04 -11.47
CA ILE A 113 -15.51 -2.86 -10.91
C ILE A 113 -15.57 -2.89 -9.38
N PHE A 114 -16.75 -3.13 -8.78
CA PHE A 114 -16.91 -3.19 -7.33
C PHE A 114 -16.04 -4.27 -6.68
N ASN A 115 -15.91 -5.42 -7.33
CA ASN A 115 -15.12 -6.55 -6.86
C ASN A 115 -13.69 -6.57 -7.43
N THR A 116 -13.29 -5.51 -8.15
CA THR A 116 -11.94 -5.32 -8.73
C THR A 116 -11.44 -6.52 -9.56
N ARG A 117 -12.36 -7.19 -10.30
CA ARG A 117 -12.04 -8.42 -11.03
C ARG A 117 -11.25 -8.18 -12.32
N TYR A 118 -11.35 -6.99 -12.94
CA TYR A 118 -10.55 -6.66 -14.12
C TYR A 118 -9.05 -6.57 -13.79
N PHE A 119 -8.71 -5.83 -12.72
CA PHE A 119 -7.37 -5.80 -12.12
C PHE A 119 -7.51 -6.03 -10.61
N SER A 120 -7.13 -7.20 -10.15
CA SER A 120 -7.20 -7.56 -8.72
C SER A 120 -6.40 -6.59 -7.82
N ILE A 121 -5.32 -6.02 -8.34
CA ILE A 121 -4.52 -5.04 -7.60
C ILE A 121 -5.27 -3.75 -7.21
N TYR A 122 -6.39 -3.47 -7.86
CA TYR A 122 -7.23 -2.31 -7.52
C TYR A 122 -8.06 -2.53 -6.24
N TRP A 123 -7.97 -3.71 -5.62
CA TRP A 123 -8.61 -3.99 -4.33
C TRP A 123 -8.33 -2.93 -3.26
N PHE A 124 -7.13 -2.29 -3.29
CA PHE A 124 -6.73 -1.23 -2.37
C PHE A 124 -7.68 -0.02 -2.37
N PHE A 125 -8.32 0.29 -3.51
CA PHE A 125 -9.27 1.40 -3.60
C PHE A 125 -10.51 1.20 -2.73
N ILE A 126 -10.98 -0.03 -2.57
CA ILE A 126 -12.20 -0.33 -1.82
C ILE A 126 -12.05 0.06 -0.34
N PRO A 127 -11.06 -0.43 0.43
CA PRO A 127 -10.84 0.05 1.79
C PRO A 127 -10.41 1.53 1.85
N LEU A 128 -9.74 2.06 0.83
CA LEU A 128 -9.40 3.48 0.79
C LEU A 128 -10.67 4.36 0.72
N PHE A 129 -11.68 3.97 -0.06
CA PHE A 129 -12.96 4.68 -0.10
C PHE A 129 -13.69 4.60 1.23
N ALA A 130 -13.74 3.44 1.86
CA ALA A 130 -14.30 3.26 3.20
C ALA A 130 -13.63 4.18 4.23
N ILE A 131 -12.29 4.28 4.18
CA ILE A 131 -11.51 5.22 5.00
C ILE A 131 -11.91 6.67 4.72
N TYR A 132 -12.02 7.09 3.46
CA TYR A 132 -12.43 8.47 3.13
C TYR A 132 -13.80 8.83 3.67
N LEU A 133 -14.75 7.87 3.68
CA LEU A 133 -16.08 8.05 4.28
C LEU A 133 -16.01 8.09 5.82
N SER A 134 -15.06 7.38 6.43
CA SER A 134 -14.88 7.33 7.89
C SER A 134 -14.07 8.52 8.43
N LEU A 135 -13.21 9.16 7.62
CA LEU A 135 -12.35 10.26 8.06
C LEU A 135 -13.09 11.44 8.71
N PRO A 136 -14.30 11.83 8.31
CA PRO A 136 -15.07 12.86 9.01
C PRO A 136 -15.35 12.53 10.48
N LEU A 137 -15.60 11.29 10.80
CA LEU A 137 -15.81 10.82 12.18
C LEU A 137 -14.50 10.71 12.94
N ILE A 138 -13.52 10.02 12.34
CA ILE A 138 -12.21 9.77 12.97
C ILE A 138 -11.48 11.09 13.26
N SER A 139 -11.58 12.09 12.39
CA SER A 139 -10.98 13.41 12.61
C SER A 139 -11.60 14.16 13.78
N ARG A 140 -12.86 13.86 14.16
CA ARG A 140 -13.49 14.40 15.38
C ARG A 140 -13.01 13.66 16.62
N ILE A 141 -12.89 12.34 16.56
CA ILE A 141 -12.34 11.55 17.67
C ILE A 141 -10.90 12.02 18.00
N ALA A 142 -10.12 12.44 17.00
CA ALA A 142 -8.77 12.95 17.19
C ALA A 142 -8.68 14.27 18.01
N GLU A 143 -9.79 14.99 18.17
CA GLU A 143 -9.87 16.16 19.05
C GLU A 143 -9.83 15.75 20.54
N TYR A 144 -10.07 14.47 20.85
CA TYR A 144 -10.07 13.88 22.19
C TYR A 144 -8.92 12.85 22.33
N PRO A 145 -7.72 13.25 22.77
CA PRO A 145 -6.53 12.40 22.74
C PRO A 145 -6.66 11.06 23.44
N ALA A 146 -7.36 11.04 24.60
CA ALA A 146 -7.59 9.80 25.35
C ALA A 146 -8.46 8.81 24.56
N LEU A 147 -9.57 9.27 23.98
CA LEU A 147 -10.47 8.45 23.16
C LEU A 147 -9.77 7.97 21.88
N PHE A 148 -8.96 8.83 21.27
CA PHE A 148 -8.20 8.49 20.09
C PHE A 148 -7.16 7.39 20.39
N SER A 149 -6.42 7.54 21.50
CA SER A 149 -5.46 6.53 21.93
C SER A 149 -6.13 5.21 22.31
N TYR A 150 -7.27 5.27 23.01
CA TYR A 150 -8.08 4.10 23.32
C TYR A 150 -8.50 3.34 22.06
N THR A 151 -8.98 4.04 21.03
CA THR A 151 -9.37 3.42 19.74
C THR A 151 -8.17 2.74 19.05
N ILE A 152 -6.98 3.36 19.09
CA ILE A 152 -5.75 2.77 18.54
C ILE A 152 -5.40 1.48 19.31
N VAL A 153 -5.45 1.51 20.63
CA VAL A 153 -5.13 0.34 21.48
C VAL A 153 -6.12 -0.81 21.20
N LEU A 154 -7.42 -0.52 21.15
CA LEU A 154 -8.42 -1.52 20.77
C LEU A 154 -8.10 -2.15 19.40
N GLY A 155 -7.75 -1.33 18.41
CA GLY A 155 -7.40 -1.84 17.10
C GLY A 155 -6.12 -2.69 17.11
N ILE A 156 -5.07 -2.27 17.80
CA ILE A 156 -3.85 -3.08 17.93
C ILE A 156 -4.16 -4.43 18.59
N ILE A 157 -4.99 -4.46 19.63
CA ILE A 157 -5.34 -5.70 20.31
C ILE A 157 -6.23 -6.58 19.43
N PHE A 158 -7.39 -6.08 18.99
CA PHE A 158 -8.45 -6.91 18.40
C PHE A 158 -8.33 -7.12 16.89
N VAL A 159 -7.59 -6.25 16.16
CA VAL A 159 -7.42 -6.38 14.71
C VAL A 159 -6.08 -7.04 14.36
N PHE A 160 -5.02 -6.78 15.15
CA PHE A 160 -3.67 -7.25 14.81
C PHE A 160 -3.16 -8.34 15.74
N THR A 161 -3.29 -8.17 17.07
CA THR A 161 -2.62 -9.05 18.03
C THR A 161 -3.44 -10.31 18.34
N MET A 162 -4.71 -10.17 18.71
CA MET A 162 -5.55 -11.33 19.04
C MET A 162 -5.75 -12.28 17.85
N PRO A 163 -6.10 -11.81 16.63
CA PRO A 163 -6.21 -12.72 15.49
C PRO A 163 -4.92 -13.46 15.19
N PHE A 164 -3.77 -12.78 15.33
CA PHE A 164 -2.45 -13.38 15.13
C PHE A 164 -2.17 -14.48 16.18
N ILE A 165 -2.39 -14.19 17.47
CA ILE A 165 -2.20 -15.18 18.54
C ILE A 165 -3.16 -16.37 18.37
N CYS A 166 -4.43 -16.10 18.07
CA CYS A 166 -5.41 -17.15 17.81
C CYS A 166 -4.99 -18.05 16.63
N SER A 167 -4.45 -17.44 15.55
CA SER A 167 -3.94 -18.21 14.41
C SER A 167 -2.76 -19.11 14.77
N LEU A 168 -1.84 -18.63 15.63
CA LEU A 168 -0.71 -19.44 16.14
C LEU A 168 -1.17 -20.61 17.04
N LEU A 169 -2.25 -20.41 17.77
CA LEU A 169 -2.82 -21.42 18.66
C LEU A 169 -3.87 -22.30 17.96
N HIS A 170 -4.08 -22.15 16.64
CA HIS A 170 -5.12 -22.81 15.87
C HIS A 170 -6.54 -22.61 16.41
N ILE A 171 -6.80 -21.42 17.01
CA ILE A 171 -8.11 -21.02 17.53
C ILE A 171 -8.80 -20.13 16.49
N ASN A 172 -10.04 -20.48 16.14
CA ASN A 172 -10.87 -19.65 15.28
C ASN A 172 -11.45 -18.48 16.09
N MET A 173 -10.86 -17.28 15.92
CA MET A 173 -11.39 -16.08 16.55
C MET A 173 -12.70 -15.65 15.90
N ASN A 174 -13.73 -15.41 16.70
CA ASN A 174 -14.97 -14.83 16.21
C ASN A 174 -14.74 -13.38 15.75
N ALA A 175 -14.91 -13.10 14.47
CA ALA A 175 -14.71 -11.76 13.89
C ALA A 175 -15.63 -10.67 14.49
N ALA A 176 -16.76 -11.05 15.11
CA ALA A 176 -17.64 -10.10 15.81
C ALA A 176 -17.01 -9.49 17.06
N LEU A 177 -15.89 -10.03 17.56
CA LEU A 177 -15.10 -9.43 18.65
C LEU A 177 -14.32 -8.18 18.19
N ILE A 178 -14.16 -7.95 16.88
CA ILE A 178 -13.45 -6.77 16.38
C ILE A 178 -14.34 -5.54 16.56
N PRO A 179 -13.93 -4.54 17.38
CA PRO A 179 -14.71 -3.33 17.59
C PRO A 179 -14.89 -2.57 16.25
N PRO A 180 -16.13 -2.24 15.84
CA PRO A 180 -16.39 -1.55 14.56
C PRO A 180 -15.61 -0.24 14.38
N VAL A 181 -15.40 0.50 15.48
CA VAL A 181 -14.66 1.79 15.49
C VAL A 181 -13.17 1.66 15.19
N ALA A 182 -12.60 0.46 15.32
CA ALA A 182 -11.17 0.18 15.12
C ALA A 182 -10.93 -0.85 14.02
N SER A 183 -11.95 -1.22 13.24
CA SER A 183 -11.87 -2.29 12.24
C SER A 183 -11.04 -1.92 11.01
N GLY A 184 -10.54 -2.93 10.32
CA GLY A 184 -9.82 -2.80 9.05
C GLY A 184 -8.55 -1.95 9.14
N TYR A 185 -8.34 -1.08 8.14
CA TYR A 185 -7.12 -0.28 7.99
C TYR A 185 -7.15 1.07 8.72
N ILE A 186 -8.23 1.37 9.46
CA ILE A 186 -8.40 2.64 10.19
C ILE A 186 -7.24 2.88 11.18
N VAL A 187 -6.77 1.82 11.83
CA VAL A 187 -5.65 1.89 12.80
C VAL A 187 -4.38 2.44 12.14
N TYR A 188 -4.07 2.03 10.91
CA TYR A 188 -2.93 2.59 10.17
C TYR A 188 -3.08 4.10 9.91
N VAL A 189 -4.28 4.54 9.58
CA VAL A 189 -4.59 5.97 9.38
C VAL A 189 -4.36 6.75 10.68
N MET A 190 -4.86 6.22 11.81
CA MET A 190 -4.71 6.85 13.11
C MET A 190 -3.24 6.87 13.56
N LEU A 191 -2.51 5.77 13.38
CA LEU A 191 -1.07 5.69 13.68
C LEU A 191 -0.27 6.66 12.82
N GLY A 192 -0.54 6.76 11.52
CA GLY A 192 0.11 7.72 10.63
C GLY A 192 -0.08 9.16 11.08
N TYR A 193 -1.28 9.51 11.54
CA TYR A 193 -1.58 10.83 12.10
C TYR A 193 -0.78 11.10 13.39
N VAL A 194 -0.78 10.18 14.35
CA VAL A 194 -0.04 10.33 15.61
C VAL A 194 1.45 10.40 15.36
N LEU A 195 2.00 9.42 14.64
CA LEU A 195 3.44 9.35 14.37
C LEU A 195 3.96 10.56 13.59
N ASN A 196 3.14 11.16 12.71
CA ASN A 196 3.51 12.39 12.03
C ASN A 196 3.66 13.58 13.00
N ARG A 197 2.80 13.69 14.01
CA ARG A 197 2.74 14.82 14.93
C ARG A 197 3.62 14.67 16.16
N THR A 198 3.90 13.45 16.58
CA THR A 198 4.64 13.17 17.82
C THR A 198 6.14 13.10 17.57
N ASN A 199 6.92 13.79 18.40
CA ASN A 199 8.37 13.60 18.42
C ASN A 199 8.70 12.35 19.24
N VAL A 200 9.38 11.40 18.57
CA VAL A 200 9.79 10.12 19.17
C VAL A 200 11.23 10.20 19.64
N SER A 201 11.52 9.87 20.90
CA SER A 201 12.87 9.86 21.46
C SER A 201 13.80 8.87 20.74
N LYS A 202 15.11 9.05 20.84
CA LYS A 202 16.08 8.11 20.23
C LYS A 202 15.90 6.69 20.76
N THR A 203 15.72 6.53 22.07
CA THR A 203 15.49 5.22 22.70
C THR A 203 14.22 4.56 22.18
N THR A 204 13.10 5.29 22.14
CA THR A 204 11.84 4.78 21.63
C THR A 204 11.96 4.39 20.13
N ARG A 205 12.71 5.17 19.32
CA ARG A 205 12.97 4.81 17.92
C ARG A 205 13.75 3.50 17.80
N SER A 206 14.78 3.30 18.64
CA SER A 206 15.55 2.05 18.64
C SER A 206 14.67 0.84 18.96
N ILE A 207 13.76 0.99 19.95
CA ILE A 207 12.76 -0.06 20.26
C ILE A 207 11.84 -0.32 19.07
N ILE A 208 11.31 0.73 18.44
CA ILE A 208 10.44 0.60 17.25
C ILE A 208 11.18 -0.11 16.12
N TYR A 209 12.45 0.20 15.88
CA TYR A 209 13.24 -0.45 14.83
C TYR A 209 13.48 -1.93 15.14
N LEU A 210 13.79 -2.26 16.39
CA LEU A 210 13.94 -3.65 16.83
C LEU A 210 12.62 -4.43 16.65
N MET A 211 11.50 -3.86 17.10
CA MET A 211 10.17 -4.47 16.92
C MET A 211 9.82 -4.64 15.42
N GLY A 212 10.14 -3.65 14.59
CA GLY A 212 9.91 -3.72 13.16
C GLY A 212 10.76 -4.79 12.46
N PHE A 213 12.03 -4.90 12.85
CA PHE A 213 12.90 -5.99 12.38
C PHE A 213 12.35 -7.36 12.81
N THR A 214 11.95 -7.49 14.08
CA THR A 214 11.33 -8.72 14.60
C THR A 214 10.05 -9.05 13.81
N GLY A 215 9.19 -8.07 13.55
CA GLY A 215 7.98 -8.26 12.74
C GLY A 215 8.29 -8.75 11.32
N TRP A 216 9.24 -8.12 10.63
CA TRP A 216 9.69 -8.60 9.33
C TRP A 216 10.29 -10.01 9.40
N PHE A 217 11.16 -10.27 10.37
CA PHE A 217 11.82 -11.57 10.55
C PHE A 217 10.80 -12.68 10.82
N MET A 218 9.81 -12.42 11.70
CA MET A 218 8.70 -13.35 11.96
C MET A 218 7.91 -13.62 10.66
N HIS A 219 7.61 -12.57 9.87
CA HIS A 219 6.91 -12.75 8.60
C HIS A 219 7.72 -13.62 7.64
N PHE A 220 9.00 -13.31 7.46
CA PHE A 220 9.88 -14.05 6.54
C PHE A 220 10.07 -15.52 6.96
N VAL A 221 10.53 -15.75 8.19
CA VAL A 221 10.83 -17.08 8.71
C VAL A 221 9.55 -17.88 8.93
N GLY A 222 8.53 -17.26 9.53
CA GLY A 222 7.25 -17.93 9.80
C GLY A 222 6.56 -18.38 8.51
N THR A 223 6.52 -17.54 7.48
CA THR A 223 6.00 -17.94 6.17
C THR A 223 6.85 -19.04 5.54
N THR A 224 8.18 -18.97 5.65
CA THR A 224 9.08 -20.03 5.14
C THR A 224 8.79 -21.37 5.80
N VAL A 225 8.83 -21.41 7.12
CA VAL A 225 8.72 -22.65 7.91
C VAL A 225 7.33 -23.28 7.80
N LEU A 226 6.27 -22.46 7.93
CA LEU A 226 4.91 -22.99 7.90
C LEU A 226 4.42 -23.33 6.49
N SER A 227 5.08 -22.86 5.43
CA SER A 227 4.75 -23.26 4.05
C SER A 227 5.56 -24.47 3.58
N GLU A 228 6.58 -24.88 4.33
CA GLU A 228 7.40 -26.03 3.96
C GLU A 228 6.57 -27.33 3.89
N GLY A 229 6.68 -28.03 2.78
CA GLY A 229 5.92 -29.28 2.53
C GLY A 229 4.45 -29.08 2.16
N LEU A 230 3.94 -27.85 2.15
CA LEU A 230 2.60 -27.54 1.67
C LEU A 230 2.59 -27.25 0.15
N GLN A 231 1.42 -27.41 -0.48
CA GLN A 231 1.22 -27.00 -1.88
C GLN A 231 0.82 -25.52 -2.01
N GLU A 232 0.53 -24.87 -0.91
CA GLU A 232 0.10 -23.46 -0.85
C GLU A 232 0.86 -22.68 0.25
N ILE A 233 0.82 -21.35 0.14
CA ILE A 233 1.49 -20.48 1.10
C ILE A 233 0.66 -20.39 2.38
N ASN A 234 1.28 -20.70 3.52
CA ASN A 234 0.67 -20.52 4.82
C ASN A 234 0.52 -19.03 5.17
N GLY A 235 -0.70 -18.59 5.43
CA GLY A 235 -1.05 -17.19 5.71
C GLY A 235 -0.91 -16.74 7.16
N THR A 236 -0.51 -17.61 8.11
CA THR A 236 -0.48 -17.29 9.55
C THR A 236 0.34 -16.03 9.86
N PHE A 237 1.50 -15.87 9.23
CA PHE A 237 2.36 -14.68 9.42
C PHE A 237 2.13 -13.59 8.36
N LYS A 238 1.27 -13.84 7.37
CA LYS A 238 1.03 -12.98 6.23
C LYS A 238 -0.35 -12.33 6.30
N GLY A 239 -0.40 -11.02 6.10
CA GLY A 239 -1.65 -10.23 6.07
C GLY A 239 -1.38 -8.79 6.45
N TYR A 240 -2.08 -7.86 5.80
CA TYR A 240 -1.95 -6.43 6.09
C TYR A 240 -2.52 -6.04 7.45
N THR A 241 -3.44 -6.83 8.00
CA THR A 241 -3.99 -6.68 9.35
C THR A 241 -3.35 -7.66 10.34
N ASN A 242 -2.12 -8.10 10.06
CA ASN A 242 -1.37 -8.99 10.94
C ASN A 242 -0.33 -8.22 11.75
N LEU A 243 -0.05 -8.66 12.98
CA LEU A 243 0.90 -8.03 13.90
C LEU A 243 2.32 -7.85 13.30
N PRO A 244 2.94 -8.86 12.65
CA PRO A 244 4.21 -8.70 11.96
C PRO A 244 4.25 -7.53 10.97
N CYS A 245 3.21 -7.39 10.15
CA CYS A 245 3.11 -6.32 9.16
C CYS A 245 2.92 -4.95 9.83
N LEU A 246 2.14 -4.87 10.90
CA LEU A 246 1.97 -3.63 11.68
C LEU A 246 3.29 -3.12 12.24
N LEU A 247 4.05 -3.99 12.92
CA LEU A 247 5.33 -3.65 13.54
C LEU A 247 6.35 -3.17 12.48
N HIS A 248 6.46 -3.89 11.38
CA HIS A 248 7.34 -3.52 10.28
C HIS A 248 6.95 -2.16 9.66
N SER A 249 5.66 -1.93 9.42
CA SER A 249 5.16 -0.69 8.81
C SER A 249 5.39 0.54 9.71
N ILE A 250 5.17 0.40 11.02
CA ILE A 250 5.46 1.48 11.99
C ILE A 250 6.94 1.83 11.96
N ALA A 251 7.83 0.83 11.97
CA ALA A 251 9.28 1.04 11.94
C ALA A 251 9.72 1.74 10.65
N VAL A 252 9.20 1.33 9.49
CA VAL A 252 9.49 1.97 8.19
C VAL A 252 9.00 3.43 8.20
N PHE A 253 7.79 3.72 8.69
CA PHE A 253 7.28 5.09 8.76
C PHE A 253 8.18 5.98 9.63
N VAL A 254 8.55 5.50 10.83
CA VAL A 254 9.42 6.22 11.77
C VAL A 254 10.82 6.38 11.19
N PHE A 255 11.37 5.37 10.52
CA PHE A 255 12.67 5.46 9.85
C PHE A 255 12.72 6.60 8.85
N PHE A 256 11.77 6.67 7.92
CA PHE A 256 11.72 7.75 6.93
C PHE A 256 11.47 9.12 7.56
N LYS A 257 10.68 9.21 8.63
CA LYS A 257 10.43 10.47 9.34
C LYS A 257 11.73 11.06 9.93
N TYR A 258 12.62 10.22 10.43
CA TYR A 258 13.86 10.64 11.07
C TYR A 258 15.11 10.53 10.19
N LEU A 259 14.94 10.19 8.91
CA LEU A 259 16.03 10.10 7.95
C LEU A 259 16.52 11.51 7.58
N ASP A 260 17.76 11.83 7.97
CA ASP A 260 18.36 13.14 7.64
C ASP A 260 18.93 13.14 6.21
N LEU A 261 18.03 13.36 5.26
CA LEU A 261 18.39 13.43 3.84
C LEU A 261 19.38 14.54 3.52
N LYS A 262 19.37 15.65 4.28
CA LYS A 262 20.29 16.77 4.05
C LYS A 262 21.72 16.36 4.39
N LYS A 263 21.89 15.62 5.50
CA LYS A 263 23.21 15.10 5.91
C LYS A 263 23.72 14.03 4.94
N ILE A 264 22.83 13.12 4.46
CA ILE A 264 23.21 12.02 3.57
C ILE A 264 23.60 12.51 2.18
N LEU A 265 22.87 13.48 1.64
CA LEU A 265 22.98 13.89 0.24
C LEU A 265 23.89 15.10 0.02
N GLY A 266 24.21 15.84 1.07
CA GLY A 266 25.09 17.00 0.98
C GLY A 266 24.71 17.96 -0.14
N PRO A 267 25.61 18.24 -1.11
CA PRO A 267 25.37 19.16 -2.21
C PRO A 267 24.21 18.78 -3.14
N PHE A 268 23.90 17.48 -3.26
CA PHE A 268 22.84 16.97 -4.13
C PHE A 268 21.43 17.12 -3.54
N TYR A 269 21.32 17.53 -2.27
CA TYR A 269 20.05 17.63 -1.55
C TYR A 269 19.00 18.48 -2.26
N SER A 270 19.38 19.66 -2.77
CA SER A 270 18.41 20.59 -3.39
C SER A 270 17.81 20.06 -4.68
N GLY A 271 18.62 19.42 -5.53
CA GLY A 271 18.18 18.79 -6.76
C GLY A 271 17.27 17.59 -6.51
N LEU A 272 17.72 16.67 -5.62
CA LEU A 272 16.96 15.48 -5.29
C LEU A 272 15.65 15.81 -4.56
N LYS A 273 15.63 16.81 -3.70
CA LYS A 273 14.39 17.30 -3.06
C LYS A 273 13.33 17.68 -4.10
N LYS A 274 13.72 18.46 -5.14
CA LYS A 274 12.81 18.82 -6.24
C LYS A 274 12.33 17.61 -7.00
N PHE A 275 13.21 16.65 -7.27
CA PHE A 275 12.89 15.40 -7.95
C PHE A 275 11.90 14.56 -7.13
N ILE A 276 12.14 14.38 -5.81
CA ILE A 276 11.25 13.64 -4.91
C ILE A 276 9.83 14.23 -4.93
N PHE A 277 9.66 15.54 -4.84
CA PHE A 277 8.34 16.16 -4.90
C PHE A 277 7.64 15.95 -6.26
N LYS A 278 8.38 16.02 -7.37
CA LYS A 278 7.83 15.72 -8.70
C LYS A 278 7.40 14.25 -8.80
N CYS A 279 8.25 13.32 -8.37
CA CYS A 279 7.97 11.89 -8.33
C CYS A 279 6.73 11.60 -7.46
N ALA A 280 6.69 12.13 -6.23
CA ALA A 280 5.56 11.96 -5.31
C ALA A 280 4.23 12.48 -5.89
N SER A 281 4.28 13.52 -6.71
CA SER A 281 3.08 14.00 -7.39
C SER A 281 2.54 13.04 -8.45
N CYS A 282 3.35 12.09 -8.91
CA CYS A 282 3.00 11.11 -9.95
C CYS A 282 2.64 9.73 -9.40
N THR A 283 2.86 9.45 -8.11
CA THR A 283 2.71 8.10 -7.54
C THR A 283 1.33 7.49 -7.73
N PHE A 284 0.28 8.30 -7.68
CA PHE A 284 -1.08 7.80 -7.93
C PHE A 284 -1.27 7.33 -9.38
N GLY A 285 -0.76 8.09 -10.36
CA GLY A 285 -0.79 7.68 -11.76
C GLY A 285 0.11 6.46 -12.03
N ILE A 286 1.28 6.39 -11.38
CA ILE A 286 2.14 5.20 -11.44
C ILE A 286 1.37 3.98 -10.93
N TYR A 287 0.66 4.10 -9.78
CA TYR A 287 -0.15 3.02 -9.23
C TYR A 287 -1.27 2.57 -10.19
N LEU A 288 -1.91 3.48 -10.90
CA LEU A 288 -2.96 3.13 -11.87
C LEU A 288 -2.40 2.41 -13.10
N LEU A 289 -1.19 2.76 -13.54
CA LEU A 289 -0.63 2.30 -14.82
C LEU A 289 0.26 1.06 -14.73
N HIS A 290 0.92 0.84 -13.60
CA HIS A 290 2.03 -0.15 -13.53
C HIS A 290 1.61 -1.57 -13.90
N PHE A 291 0.39 -1.99 -13.57
CA PHE A 291 -0.04 -3.35 -13.82
C PHE A 291 -0.31 -3.64 -15.30
N PHE A 292 -0.67 -2.62 -16.08
CA PHE A 292 -0.71 -2.76 -17.53
C PHE A 292 0.65 -3.21 -18.07
N PHE A 293 1.75 -2.63 -17.59
CA PHE A 293 3.10 -3.01 -17.99
C PHE A 293 3.54 -4.35 -17.41
N ILE A 294 3.15 -4.67 -16.17
CA ILE A 294 3.43 -5.98 -15.55
C ILE A 294 2.82 -7.12 -16.34
N VAL A 295 1.62 -6.93 -16.88
CA VAL A 295 0.94 -7.93 -17.73
C VAL A 295 1.47 -7.89 -19.15
N TRP A 296 1.56 -6.69 -19.75
CA TRP A 296 1.85 -6.54 -21.18
C TRP A 296 3.27 -6.93 -21.57
N ILE A 297 4.28 -6.57 -20.76
CA ILE A 297 5.69 -6.84 -21.11
C ILE A 297 5.97 -8.35 -21.18
N PRO A 298 5.61 -9.17 -20.17
CA PRO A 298 5.79 -10.62 -20.29
C PRO A 298 4.96 -11.24 -21.42
N TYR A 299 3.72 -10.79 -21.61
CA TYR A 299 2.87 -11.26 -22.70
C TYR A 299 3.50 -11.01 -24.08
N ARG A 300 4.00 -9.79 -24.32
CA ARG A 300 4.51 -9.36 -25.64
C ARG A 300 5.91 -9.87 -25.93
N TYR A 301 6.79 -9.94 -24.93
CA TYR A 301 8.22 -10.23 -25.09
C TYR A 301 8.65 -11.57 -24.49
N GLN A 302 7.71 -12.38 -24.01
CA GLN A 302 7.97 -13.70 -23.40
C GLN A 302 9.07 -13.66 -22.33
N VAL A 303 9.01 -12.64 -21.46
CA VAL A 303 10.00 -12.44 -20.40
C VAL A 303 9.86 -13.52 -19.35
N ASP A 304 10.99 -14.10 -18.92
CA ASP A 304 11.00 -15.02 -17.78
C ASP A 304 10.74 -14.27 -16.46
N CYS A 305 9.50 -14.38 -15.99
CA CYS A 305 9.06 -13.77 -14.72
C CYS A 305 9.71 -14.39 -13.46
N ARG A 306 10.42 -15.51 -13.60
CA ARG A 306 11.16 -16.17 -12.50
C ARG A 306 12.49 -15.49 -12.23
N SER A 307 13.05 -14.81 -13.23
CA SER A 307 14.37 -14.18 -13.14
C SER A 307 14.40 -13.00 -12.15
N LEU A 308 15.49 -12.85 -11.40
CA LEU A 308 15.73 -11.67 -10.55
C LEU A 308 15.79 -10.38 -11.38
N LEU A 309 16.26 -10.48 -12.63
CA LEU A 309 16.30 -9.35 -13.55
C LEU A 309 14.90 -8.78 -13.79
N TRP A 310 13.89 -9.62 -13.98
CA TRP A 310 12.51 -9.17 -14.09
C TRP A 310 11.97 -8.68 -12.75
N ARG A 311 12.09 -9.46 -11.69
CA ARG A 311 11.49 -9.16 -10.40
C ARG A 311 12.02 -7.86 -9.78
N ILE A 312 13.28 -7.51 -10.03
CA ILE A 312 13.91 -6.28 -9.54
C ILE A 312 14.11 -5.28 -10.67
N GLY A 313 14.83 -5.65 -11.74
CA GLY A 313 15.14 -4.75 -12.86
C GLY A 313 13.89 -4.32 -13.62
N GLY A 314 13.03 -5.28 -13.95
CA GLY A 314 11.73 -5.01 -14.60
C GLY A 314 10.84 -4.10 -13.78
N ALA A 315 10.73 -4.33 -12.47
CA ALA A 315 9.96 -3.46 -11.57
C ALA A 315 10.47 -2.01 -11.58
N ASN A 316 11.78 -1.80 -11.51
CA ASN A 316 12.38 -0.46 -11.58
C ASN A 316 12.14 0.21 -12.95
N LEU A 317 12.27 -0.54 -14.03
CA LEU A 317 11.99 -0.05 -15.38
C LEU A 317 10.52 0.36 -15.53
N ILE A 318 9.59 -0.44 -15.03
CA ILE A 318 8.15 -0.14 -15.02
C ILE A 318 7.87 1.12 -14.20
N PHE A 319 8.47 1.26 -13.02
CA PHE A 319 8.33 2.47 -12.20
C PHE A 319 8.77 3.73 -12.96
N ILE A 320 9.94 3.68 -13.61
CA ILE A 320 10.47 4.81 -14.39
C ILE A 320 9.57 5.13 -15.57
N ASN A 321 9.14 4.13 -16.35
CA ASN A 321 8.24 4.32 -17.48
C ASN A 321 6.91 4.94 -17.04
N CYS A 322 6.27 4.40 -16.01
CA CYS A 322 5.03 4.95 -15.47
C CYS A 322 5.21 6.38 -14.93
N LEU A 323 6.35 6.68 -14.30
CA LEU A 323 6.69 8.03 -13.84
C LEU A 323 6.76 9.01 -15.02
N VAL A 324 7.48 8.65 -16.08
CA VAL A 324 7.64 9.47 -17.30
C VAL A 324 6.27 9.69 -17.97
N ILE A 325 5.50 8.62 -18.18
CA ILE A 325 4.17 8.71 -18.77
C ILE A 325 3.26 9.60 -17.95
N THR A 326 3.18 9.37 -16.63
CA THR A 326 2.33 10.16 -15.74
C THR A 326 2.75 11.64 -15.72
N TYR A 327 4.06 11.91 -15.69
CA TYR A 327 4.58 13.27 -15.68
C TYR A 327 4.17 14.05 -16.94
N PHE A 328 4.26 13.45 -18.12
CA PHE A 328 3.85 14.09 -19.36
C PHE A 328 2.32 14.14 -19.51
N ALA A 329 1.62 13.08 -19.16
CA ALA A 329 0.17 12.99 -19.20
C ALA A 329 -0.51 14.10 -18.34
N LYS A 330 0.07 14.41 -17.19
CA LYS A 330 -0.40 15.51 -16.32
C LYS A 330 -0.30 16.91 -16.91
N LYS A 331 0.43 17.11 -18.02
CA LYS A 331 0.47 18.37 -18.75
C LYS A 331 -0.77 18.57 -19.62
N ILE A 332 -1.49 17.49 -19.92
CA ILE A 332 -2.71 17.52 -20.75
C ILE A 332 -3.91 17.71 -19.83
N PRO A 333 -4.70 18.81 -19.93
CA PRO A 333 -5.74 19.18 -18.96
C PRO A 333 -6.78 18.09 -18.69
N ILE A 334 -7.23 17.36 -19.72
CA ILE A 334 -8.23 16.29 -19.59
C ILE A 334 -7.59 15.09 -18.87
N ILE A 335 -6.41 14.65 -19.29
CA ILE A 335 -5.72 13.47 -18.72
C ILE A 335 -5.28 13.72 -17.30
N LYS A 336 -4.92 14.95 -16.93
CA LYS A 336 -4.63 15.35 -15.56
C LYS A 336 -5.75 15.04 -14.57
N GLN A 337 -7.01 14.98 -15.01
CA GLN A 337 -8.13 14.64 -14.13
C GLN A 337 -8.23 13.12 -13.90
N LEU A 338 -7.72 12.33 -14.84
CA LEU A 338 -7.70 10.86 -14.81
C LEU A 338 -6.39 10.29 -14.22
N LEU A 339 -5.35 11.11 -14.18
CA LEU A 339 -4.05 10.83 -13.53
C LEU A 339 -3.69 11.99 -12.59
N PRO A 340 -4.41 12.20 -11.47
CA PRO A 340 -4.30 13.37 -10.60
C PRO A 340 -3.00 13.46 -9.80
#